data_ac34d81635eb29d1052b636daa8c62de
#
_entry.id   ac34d81635eb29d1052b636daa8c62de
#
_cell.length_a   1.000
_cell.length_b   1.000
_cell.length_c   1.000
_cell.angle_alpha   90.00
_cell.angle_beta   90.00
_cell.angle_gamma   90.00
#
_symmetry.space_group_name_H-M   'P 1'
#
loop_
_entity.id
_entity.type
_entity.pdbx_description
1 polymer ?
#
loop_
_entity_poly.entity_id
_entity_poly.type
_entity_poly.pdbx_seq_one_letter_code
_entity_poly.pdbx_strand_id
1 'polypeptide(L)'
;MKRCPYCMQNCIGPICPHCGNNIQVKPHLIHLPVGTLLNKRYEVGVALGQGGFGITYVAWDRKLQQRVAIKEYFPNRCTSQTRRNQTQVCPLNGYEQIYSKGMQTFAHEGQTLATIAHIPEVVHVLDGFHENNTSYIVMEFIEGKNLEKIVEQKGRMSTDEVRELFLPLLHVMEQLHQMNITHRDISPDNIICMPNGTLKLIDFGSARQIENGKSVTVNLKAGFSPAEQYTSQGQGPWTDVYSMAATIYYCLTGTRPVSAAERLEDIDNVDPLLPPSKLDAVLTREQEEVILWGMTVQPKQRPMNMSVFARQFQDAFPRPPKPEPKPVDPTYNPDEKENGNSDNNSGGIGKTVKDPVIEDPKVVIIDDPINPYDDPNKEKKPNWILLIVAAVFCVWLLGALVGALFLAGMYGIFKKDSKISTKGTKIIAAIAWFIVCVILSVVLSLLVSLL
;
A
#
# COMPACT_ATOMS: atom_id res chain seq x y z
N MET A 1 14.90 21.46 24.85
CA MET A 1 14.59 21.45 23.41
C MET A 1 13.52 20.40 23.17
N LYS A 2 12.49 20.70 22.36
CA LYS A 2 11.50 19.71 21.95
C LYS A 2 11.97 19.03 20.68
N ARG A 3 11.63 17.74 20.49
CA ARG A 3 11.83 17.07 19.22
C ARG A 3 10.65 17.32 18.29
N CYS A 4 10.93 17.48 17.01
CA CYS A 4 9.88 17.50 16.00
C CYS A 4 9.22 16.11 15.92
N PRO A 5 7.91 15.99 16.06
CA PRO A 5 7.23 14.70 16.04
C PRO A 5 7.27 14.00 14.67
N TYR A 6 7.62 14.70 13.60
CA TYR A 6 7.68 14.17 12.23
C TYR A 6 9.08 13.69 11.83
N CYS A 7 10.13 14.50 12.05
CA CYS A 7 11.49 14.16 11.63
C CYS A 7 12.45 13.80 12.78
N MET A 8 12.00 13.86 14.03
CA MET A 8 12.76 13.58 15.24
C MET A 8 14.00 14.47 15.46
N GLN A 9 14.19 15.53 14.67
CA GLN A 9 15.23 16.51 14.88
C GLN A 9 14.85 17.50 15.99
N ASN A 10 15.85 18.08 16.65
CA ASN A 10 15.61 19.11 17.66
C ASN A 10 15.04 20.38 16.98
N CYS A 11 14.00 20.96 17.53
CA CYS A 11 13.42 22.17 16.99
C CYS A 11 13.05 23.18 18.09
N ILE A 12 13.02 24.45 17.70
CA ILE A 12 12.60 25.59 18.52
C ILE A 12 11.50 26.31 17.74
N GLY A 13 10.36 26.52 18.35
CA GLY A 13 9.20 27.18 17.73
C GLY A 13 8.15 26.20 17.21
N PRO A 14 7.05 26.72 16.63
CA PRO A 14 5.93 25.91 16.19
C PRO A 14 6.14 25.21 14.85
N ILE A 15 7.03 25.71 14.00
CA ILE A 15 7.39 25.13 12.70
C ILE A 15 8.79 24.54 12.80
N CYS A 16 8.95 23.31 12.36
CA CYS A 16 10.25 22.64 12.36
C CYS A 16 11.15 23.18 11.24
N PRO A 17 12.37 23.69 11.53
CA PRO A 17 13.26 24.22 10.50
C PRO A 17 13.85 23.11 9.58
N HIS A 18 13.77 21.83 10.00
CA HIS A 18 14.33 20.71 9.24
C HIS A 18 13.35 20.10 8.25
N CYS A 19 12.07 20.05 8.60
CA CYS A 19 11.05 19.41 7.75
C CYS A 19 9.84 20.31 7.43
N GLY A 20 9.82 21.56 7.89
CA GLY A 20 8.74 22.51 7.59
C GLY A 20 7.42 22.27 8.36
N ASN A 21 7.26 21.10 9.00
CA ASN A 21 6.01 20.72 9.64
C ASN A 21 5.69 21.53 10.91
N ASN A 22 4.41 21.79 11.14
CA ASN A 22 3.92 22.31 12.42
C ASN A 22 4.00 21.21 13.48
N ILE A 23 4.73 21.45 14.56
CA ILE A 23 4.95 20.46 15.64
C ILE A 23 3.73 20.24 16.54
N GLN A 24 2.66 21.02 16.39
CA GLN A 24 1.40 20.84 17.11
C GLN A 24 0.57 19.76 16.42
N VAL A 25 0.74 18.52 16.87
CA VAL A 25 -0.01 17.37 16.35
C VAL A 25 -1.36 17.28 17.04
N LYS A 26 -2.44 17.15 16.26
CA LYS A 26 -3.77 16.86 16.82
C LYS A 26 -3.80 15.43 17.37
N PRO A 27 -4.34 15.21 18.59
CA PRO A 27 -4.48 13.87 19.13
C PRO A 27 -5.35 13.00 18.23
N HIS A 28 -4.95 11.74 18.05
CA HIS A 28 -5.74 10.73 17.36
C HIS A 28 -6.20 9.66 18.35
N LEU A 29 -7.45 9.17 18.22
CA LEU A 29 -8.08 8.29 19.22
C LEU A 29 -7.32 6.97 19.44
N ILE A 30 -6.74 6.42 18.37
CA ILE A 30 -6.07 5.12 18.40
C ILE A 30 -4.54 5.20 18.25
N HIS A 31 -3.99 6.37 17.95
CA HIS A 31 -2.53 6.54 17.93
C HIS A 31 -1.98 6.79 19.34
N LEU A 32 -0.75 6.39 19.57
CA LEU A 32 -0.04 6.78 20.77
C LEU A 32 0.15 8.31 20.79
N PRO A 33 -0.01 8.96 21.92
CA PRO A 33 0.32 10.37 22.05
C PRO A 33 1.77 10.65 21.71
N VAL A 34 2.02 11.71 20.95
CA VAL A 34 3.38 12.17 20.65
C VAL A 34 4.16 12.41 21.94
N GLY A 35 5.41 11.96 21.99
CA GLY A 35 6.26 12.03 23.17
C GLY A 35 6.07 10.87 24.15
N THR A 36 5.16 9.91 23.88
CA THR A 36 5.07 8.67 24.66
C THR A 36 6.44 7.99 24.67
N LEU A 37 6.90 7.61 25.87
CA LEU A 37 8.17 6.92 26.03
C LEU A 37 7.93 5.42 26.20
N LEU A 38 8.25 4.66 25.15
CA LEU A 38 8.15 3.21 25.15
C LEU A 38 9.47 2.58 25.63
N ASN A 39 9.36 1.48 26.38
CA ASN A 39 10.49 0.72 26.93
C ASN A 39 11.55 1.63 27.61
N LYS A 40 11.13 2.76 28.19
CA LYS A 40 11.99 3.80 28.77
C LYS A 40 13.09 4.30 27.82
N ARG A 41 13.01 4.01 26.53
CA ARG A 41 14.06 4.25 25.53
C ARG A 41 13.56 4.99 24.29
N TYR A 42 12.40 4.64 23.78
CA TYR A 42 11.92 5.12 22.49
C TYR A 42 10.88 6.21 22.64
N GLU A 43 11.20 7.43 22.20
CA GLU A 43 10.28 8.57 22.22
C GLU A 43 9.46 8.58 20.91
N VAL A 44 8.15 8.36 21.02
CA VAL A 44 7.24 8.21 19.88
C VAL A 44 6.91 9.56 19.26
N GLY A 45 6.96 9.62 17.92
CA GLY A 45 6.47 10.74 17.12
C GLY A 45 5.10 10.47 16.53
N VAL A 46 4.89 10.93 15.29
CA VAL A 46 3.63 10.70 14.55
C VAL A 46 3.58 9.29 13.96
N ALA A 47 2.38 8.82 13.67
CA ALA A 47 2.20 7.62 12.86
C ALA A 47 2.65 7.88 11.41
N LEU A 48 3.48 6.98 10.87
CA LEU A 48 3.93 6.95 9.49
C LEU A 48 2.91 6.26 8.58
N GLY A 49 2.15 5.31 9.16
CA GLY A 49 1.12 4.55 8.48
C GLY A 49 0.31 3.71 9.44
N GLN A 50 -0.89 3.33 9.00
CA GLN A 50 -1.80 2.45 9.74
C GLN A 50 -2.40 1.44 8.77
N GLY A 51 -2.26 0.17 9.11
CA GLY A 51 -2.83 -0.95 8.37
C GLY A 51 -3.89 -1.72 9.18
N GLY A 52 -4.36 -2.83 8.64
CA GLY A 52 -5.35 -3.69 9.30
C GLY A 52 -4.85 -4.36 10.58
N PHE A 53 -3.54 -4.52 10.72
CA PHE A 53 -2.91 -5.26 11.81
C PHE A 53 -2.05 -4.41 12.74
N GLY A 54 -1.76 -3.17 12.39
CA GLY A 54 -0.88 -2.35 13.20
C GLY A 54 -0.75 -0.91 12.77
N ILE A 55 -0.02 -0.18 13.58
CA ILE A 55 0.31 1.22 13.37
C ILE A 55 1.83 1.36 13.43
N THR A 56 2.41 2.02 12.43
CA THR A 56 3.85 2.30 12.42
C THR A 56 4.10 3.75 12.73
N TYR A 57 4.98 4.01 13.69
CA TYR A 57 5.36 5.34 14.16
C TYR A 57 6.81 5.67 13.80
N VAL A 58 7.11 6.91 13.53
CA VAL A 58 8.48 7.40 13.69
C VAL A 58 8.79 7.55 15.17
N ALA A 59 10.00 7.19 15.58
CA ALA A 59 10.42 7.36 16.98
C ALA A 59 11.91 7.73 17.05
N TRP A 60 12.32 8.19 18.22
CA TRP A 60 13.70 8.48 18.55
C TRP A 60 14.23 7.50 19.57
N ASP A 61 15.28 6.78 19.22
CA ASP A 61 16.05 5.96 20.16
C ASP A 61 16.96 6.86 21.00
N ARG A 62 16.60 7.05 22.27
CA ARG A 62 17.37 7.90 23.19
C ARG A 62 18.74 7.31 23.54
N LYS A 63 18.92 5.98 23.40
CA LYS A 63 20.18 5.29 23.70
C LYS A 63 21.15 5.41 22.53
N LEU A 64 20.69 5.13 21.31
CA LEU A 64 21.53 5.16 20.11
C LEU A 64 21.54 6.53 19.41
N GLN A 65 20.71 7.48 19.87
CA GLN A 65 20.61 8.84 19.33
C GLN A 65 20.31 8.85 17.82
N GLN A 66 19.33 8.03 17.40
CA GLN A 66 18.94 7.88 16.00
C GLN A 66 17.44 7.75 15.82
N ARG A 67 16.95 8.02 14.60
CA ARG A 67 15.56 7.73 14.20
C ARG A 67 15.38 6.24 14.04
N VAL A 68 14.21 5.76 14.46
CA VAL A 68 13.75 4.39 14.28
C VAL A 68 12.27 4.40 13.83
N ALA A 69 11.84 3.32 13.22
CA ALA A 69 10.42 3.04 13.00
C ALA A 69 9.94 2.04 14.05
N ILE A 70 8.76 2.24 14.61
CA ILE A 70 8.17 1.32 15.59
C ILE A 70 6.82 0.86 15.07
N LYS A 71 6.70 -0.43 14.80
CA LYS A 71 5.43 -1.06 14.44
C LYS A 71 4.77 -1.61 15.70
N GLU A 72 3.54 -1.17 15.94
CA GLU A 72 2.69 -1.60 17.04
C GLU A 72 1.67 -2.60 16.53
N TYR A 73 1.46 -3.72 17.22
CA TYR A 73 0.37 -4.63 16.93
C TYR A 73 -0.96 -3.99 17.38
N PHE A 74 -1.79 -3.62 16.40
CA PHE A 74 -3.09 -2.98 16.61
C PHE A 74 -4.10 -3.47 15.57
N PRO A 75 -4.63 -4.70 15.71
CA PRO A 75 -5.57 -5.27 14.74
C PRO A 75 -6.95 -4.61 14.84
N ASN A 76 -7.32 -3.80 13.85
CA ASN A 76 -8.53 -2.98 13.83
C ASN A 76 -9.84 -3.73 14.11
N ARG A 77 -9.89 -5.04 13.78
CA ARG A 77 -11.12 -5.85 13.89
C ARG A 77 -11.37 -6.42 15.27
N CYS A 78 -10.35 -6.58 16.08
CA CYS A 78 -10.46 -7.18 17.40
C CYS A 78 -10.00 -6.24 18.54
N THR A 79 -9.76 -4.96 18.23
CA THR A 79 -9.40 -3.94 19.22
C THR A 79 -10.40 -2.81 19.27
N SER A 80 -10.54 -2.22 20.45
CA SER A 80 -11.33 -1.01 20.65
C SER A 80 -10.73 0.16 19.85
N GLN A 81 -11.59 1.00 19.28
CA GLN A 81 -11.19 2.23 18.59
C GLN A 81 -10.81 3.37 19.54
N THR A 82 -10.61 3.04 20.83
CA THR A 82 -10.09 3.95 21.86
C THR A 82 -9.11 3.21 22.73
N ARG A 83 -8.12 3.93 23.29
CA ARG A 83 -7.12 3.37 24.19
C ARG A 83 -7.49 3.62 25.65
N ARG A 84 -7.24 2.62 26.51
CA ARG A 84 -7.32 2.83 27.95
C ARG A 84 -6.08 3.61 28.41
N ASN A 85 -6.28 4.60 29.27
CA ASN A 85 -5.19 5.47 29.76
C ASN A 85 -4.32 6.07 28.65
N GLN A 86 -4.92 6.38 27.48
CA GLN A 86 -4.29 6.96 26.29
C GLN A 86 -3.26 6.06 25.58
N THR A 87 -2.78 5.00 26.20
CA THR A 87 -1.73 4.14 25.61
C THR A 87 -2.14 2.68 25.45
N GLN A 88 -2.91 2.12 26.39
CA GLN A 88 -3.21 0.69 26.42
C GLN A 88 -4.18 0.26 25.32
N VAL A 89 -3.84 -0.79 24.62
CA VAL A 89 -4.72 -1.47 23.64
C VAL A 89 -5.71 -2.37 24.37
N CYS A 90 -6.97 -2.28 23.98
CA CYS A 90 -8.04 -3.07 24.57
C CYS A 90 -8.64 -4.00 23.50
N PRO A 91 -8.52 -5.32 23.62
CA PRO A 91 -9.27 -6.26 22.80
C PRO A 91 -10.77 -6.04 22.98
N LEU A 92 -11.54 -6.31 21.93
CA LEU A 92 -13.01 -6.36 22.02
C LEU A 92 -13.43 -7.63 22.78
N ASN A 93 -14.56 -7.54 23.50
CA ASN A 93 -15.11 -8.67 24.24
C ASN A 93 -15.34 -9.88 23.32
N GLY A 94 -14.82 -11.03 23.72
CA GLY A 94 -14.88 -12.27 22.94
C GLY A 94 -13.77 -12.44 21.90
N TYR A 95 -12.88 -11.45 21.74
CA TYR A 95 -11.74 -11.48 20.80
C TYR A 95 -10.38 -11.63 21.50
N GLU A 96 -10.36 -11.83 22.82
CA GLU A 96 -9.14 -11.85 23.63
C GLU A 96 -8.16 -12.95 23.20
N GLN A 97 -8.66 -14.15 22.87
CA GLN A 97 -7.84 -15.26 22.41
C GLN A 97 -7.25 -14.99 21.03
N ILE A 98 -8.07 -14.48 20.10
CA ILE A 98 -7.65 -14.10 18.74
C ILE A 98 -6.58 -13.00 18.83
N TYR A 99 -6.81 -11.99 19.65
CA TYR A 99 -5.87 -10.91 19.90
C TYR A 99 -4.54 -11.42 20.45
N SER A 100 -4.57 -12.26 21.49
CA SER A 100 -3.36 -12.81 22.12
C SER A 100 -2.54 -13.66 21.15
N LYS A 101 -3.20 -14.54 20.39
CA LYS A 101 -2.54 -15.38 19.38
C LYS A 101 -1.91 -14.52 18.27
N GLY A 102 -2.61 -13.48 17.77
CA GLY A 102 -2.08 -12.56 16.77
C GLY A 102 -0.90 -11.76 17.28
N MET A 103 -0.92 -11.35 18.55
CA MET A 103 0.20 -10.69 19.19
C MET A 103 1.45 -11.57 19.25
N GLN A 104 1.29 -12.87 19.54
CA GLN A 104 2.38 -13.84 19.51
C GLN A 104 2.94 -14.04 18.10
N THR A 105 2.05 -14.15 17.10
CA THR A 105 2.44 -14.25 15.68
C THR A 105 3.22 -13.02 15.24
N PHE A 106 2.76 -11.83 15.63
CA PHE A 106 3.44 -10.56 15.34
C PHE A 106 4.84 -10.49 15.97
N ALA A 107 4.98 -10.91 17.23
CA ALA A 107 6.28 -10.96 17.89
C ALA A 107 7.23 -11.97 17.19
N HIS A 108 6.71 -13.12 16.75
CA HIS A 108 7.49 -14.12 16.01
C HIS A 108 7.92 -13.63 14.63
N GLU A 109 7.10 -12.80 13.94
CA GLU A 109 7.50 -12.10 12.71
C GLU A 109 8.76 -11.25 12.94
N GLY A 110 8.77 -10.45 14.01
CA GLY A 110 9.94 -9.65 14.36
C GLY A 110 11.18 -10.50 14.61
N GLN A 111 11.03 -11.67 15.26
CA GLN A 111 12.14 -12.61 15.47
C GLN A 111 12.64 -13.18 14.15
N THR A 112 11.74 -13.57 13.23
CA THR A 112 12.12 -14.08 11.91
C THR A 112 12.89 -13.02 11.12
N LEU A 113 12.42 -11.77 11.11
CA LEU A 113 13.12 -10.66 10.45
C LEU A 113 14.51 -10.40 11.04
N ALA A 114 14.68 -10.58 12.36
CA ALA A 114 16.00 -10.44 12.99
C ALA A 114 17.01 -11.49 12.48
N THR A 115 16.57 -12.68 12.04
CA THR A 115 17.47 -13.71 11.48
C THR A 115 18.02 -13.35 10.11
N ILE A 116 17.35 -12.47 9.36
CA ILE A 116 17.71 -12.03 8.01
C ILE A 116 18.21 -10.59 7.96
N ALA A 117 18.55 -10.01 9.10
CA ALA A 117 19.08 -8.64 9.20
C ALA A 117 20.41 -8.42 8.44
N HIS A 118 21.06 -9.49 7.95
CA HIS A 118 22.26 -9.41 7.11
C HIS A 118 21.95 -9.09 5.63
N ILE A 119 20.69 -9.10 5.21
CA ILE A 119 20.25 -8.79 3.84
C ILE A 119 19.91 -7.29 3.75
N PRO A 120 20.71 -6.46 3.04
CA PRO A 120 20.53 -5.01 3.06
C PRO A 120 19.19 -4.52 2.51
N GLU A 121 18.58 -5.26 1.58
CA GLU A 121 17.31 -4.93 0.92
C GLU A 121 16.07 -5.31 1.75
N VAL A 122 16.27 -5.86 2.94
CA VAL A 122 15.20 -6.14 3.91
C VAL A 122 15.32 -5.17 5.09
N VAL A 123 14.18 -4.74 5.61
CA VAL A 123 14.15 -3.88 6.80
C VAL A 123 14.81 -4.57 8.00
N HIS A 124 15.73 -3.88 8.67
CA HIS A 124 16.42 -4.43 9.83
C HIS A 124 15.61 -4.22 11.09
N VAL A 125 15.33 -5.31 11.82
CA VAL A 125 14.75 -5.28 13.16
C VAL A 125 15.86 -5.04 14.18
N LEU A 126 15.65 -4.03 15.03
CA LEU A 126 16.62 -3.57 16.04
C LEU A 126 16.26 -4.03 17.45
N ASP A 127 14.96 -4.16 17.74
CA ASP A 127 14.46 -4.53 19.08
C ASP A 127 13.01 -5.03 18.98
N GLY A 128 12.54 -5.74 20.00
CA GLY A 128 11.16 -6.15 20.15
C GLY A 128 10.78 -6.28 21.62
N PHE A 129 9.59 -5.78 22.00
CA PHE A 129 9.14 -5.81 23.39
C PHE A 129 7.62 -5.79 23.51
N HIS A 130 7.14 -6.09 24.73
CA HIS A 130 5.72 -6.03 25.09
C HIS A 130 5.50 -4.89 26.09
N GLU A 131 4.55 -4.01 25.79
CA GLU A 131 4.10 -2.91 26.66
C GLU A 131 2.67 -2.52 26.25
N ASN A 132 1.96 -1.77 27.08
CA ASN A 132 0.62 -1.25 26.78
C ASN A 132 -0.39 -2.33 26.34
N ASN A 133 -0.28 -3.55 26.85
CA ASN A 133 -1.08 -4.70 26.47
C ASN A 133 -0.98 -5.05 24.96
N THR A 134 0.18 -4.77 24.33
CA THR A 134 0.46 -5.11 22.93
C THR A 134 1.95 -5.42 22.73
N SER A 135 2.34 -5.70 21.48
CA SER A 135 3.71 -5.93 21.07
C SER A 135 4.20 -4.83 20.15
N TYR A 136 5.48 -4.53 20.26
CA TYR A 136 6.19 -3.56 19.43
C TYR A 136 7.38 -4.22 18.76
N ILE A 137 7.60 -3.90 17.47
CA ILE A 137 8.81 -4.22 16.72
C ILE A 137 9.49 -2.90 16.38
N VAL A 138 10.73 -2.73 16.81
CA VAL A 138 11.56 -1.56 16.47
C VAL A 138 12.43 -1.90 15.28
N MET A 139 12.38 -1.07 14.27
CA MET A 139 13.10 -1.25 13.00
C MET A 139 13.93 0.00 12.68
N GLU A 140 14.90 -0.17 11.80
CA GLU A 140 15.58 0.99 11.21
C GLU A 140 14.56 1.93 10.57
N PHE A 141 14.82 3.22 10.64
CA PHE A 141 14.07 4.21 9.87
C PHE A 141 14.69 4.31 8.47
N ILE A 142 13.92 3.95 7.44
CA ILE A 142 14.37 3.99 6.06
C ILE A 142 14.03 5.35 5.45
N GLU A 143 15.04 6.06 4.99
CA GLU A 143 14.85 7.28 4.21
C GLU A 143 14.54 6.93 2.76
N GLY A 144 13.44 7.44 2.23
CA GLY A 144 12.99 7.14 0.88
C GLY A 144 11.51 7.34 0.69
N LYS A 145 11.04 7.04 -0.52
CA LYS A 145 9.61 7.01 -0.87
C LYS A 145 9.22 5.59 -1.26
N ASN A 146 8.03 5.16 -0.88
CA ASN A 146 7.55 3.88 -1.39
C ASN A 146 7.21 3.98 -2.89
N LEU A 147 7.20 2.84 -3.57
CA LEU A 147 6.99 2.79 -5.02
C LEU A 147 5.61 3.34 -5.42
N GLU A 148 4.58 3.17 -4.58
CA GLU A 148 3.26 3.73 -4.83
C GLU A 148 3.32 5.25 -5.00
N LYS A 149 3.93 5.95 -4.03
CA LYS A 149 4.10 7.42 -4.09
C LYS A 149 4.97 7.87 -5.27
N ILE A 150 5.99 7.08 -5.62
CA ILE A 150 6.85 7.41 -6.77
C ILE A 150 6.05 7.34 -8.07
N VAL A 151 5.27 6.26 -8.25
CA VAL A 151 4.42 6.09 -9.44
C VAL A 151 3.31 7.14 -9.48
N GLU A 152 2.67 7.44 -8.34
CA GLU A 152 1.66 8.51 -8.26
C GLU A 152 2.21 9.90 -8.66
N GLN A 153 3.47 10.20 -8.31
CA GLN A 153 4.10 11.49 -8.60
C GLN A 153 4.72 11.57 -10.00
N LYS A 154 5.35 10.49 -10.46
CA LYS A 154 6.09 10.44 -11.72
C LYS A 154 5.25 9.91 -12.88
N GLY A 155 4.20 9.15 -12.59
CA GLY A 155 3.52 8.28 -13.53
C GLY A 155 4.22 6.92 -13.63
N ARG A 156 4.36 6.41 -14.84
CA ARG A 156 5.02 5.12 -15.10
C ARG A 156 6.55 5.21 -15.09
N MET A 157 7.20 4.09 -14.81
CA MET A 157 8.64 3.92 -14.92
C MET A 157 9.00 3.36 -16.31
N SER A 158 10.21 3.65 -16.78
CA SER A 158 10.76 3.01 -17.97
C SER A 158 11.18 1.55 -17.69
N THR A 159 11.35 0.77 -18.75
CA THR A 159 11.85 -0.62 -18.66
C THR A 159 13.24 -0.69 -18.05
N ASP A 160 14.12 0.27 -18.35
CA ASP A 160 15.46 0.34 -17.78
C ASP A 160 15.43 0.62 -16.29
N GLU A 161 14.58 1.57 -15.83
CA GLU A 161 14.40 1.84 -14.40
C GLU A 161 13.86 0.62 -13.66
N VAL A 162 12.84 -0.03 -14.20
CA VAL A 162 12.27 -1.24 -13.61
C VAL A 162 13.31 -2.35 -13.55
N ARG A 163 14.11 -2.55 -14.60
CA ARG A 163 15.19 -3.52 -14.59
C ARG A 163 16.22 -3.26 -13.49
N GLU A 164 16.77 -2.04 -13.44
CA GLU A 164 17.82 -1.69 -12.48
C GLU A 164 17.34 -1.76 -11.02
N LEU A 165 16.09 -1.42 -10.78
CA LEU A 165 15.50 -1.45 -9.45
C LEU A 165 15.10 -2.88 -9.01
N PHE A 166 14.42 -3.62 -9.89
CA PHE A 166 13.80 -4.88 -9.48
C PHE A 166 14.71 -6.10 -9.59
N LEU A 167 15.66 -6.13 -10.51
CA LEU A 167 16.52 -7.31 -10.67
C LEU A 167 17.31 -7.65 -9.40
N PRO A 168 17.91 -6.69 -8.66
CA PRO A 168 18.52 -6.97 -7.36
C PRO A 168 17.52 -7.50 -6.34
N LEU A 169 16.31 -6.91 -6.30
CA LEU A 169 15.26 -7.31 -5.36
C LEU A 169 14.73 -8.73 -5.65
N LEU A 170 14.63 -9.12 -6.92
CA LEU A 170 14.26 -10.49 -7.33
C LEU A 170 15.27 -11.52 -6.80
N HIS A 171 16.57 -11.21 -6.86
CA HIS A 171 17.61 -12.08 -6.30
C HIS A 171 17.54 -12.17 -4.77
N VAL A 172 17.21 -11.08 -4.09
CA VAL A 172 16.96 -11.10 -2.63
C VAL A 172 15.76 -12.00 -2.30
N MET A 173 14.67 -11.88 -3.06
CA MET A 173 13.50 -12.75 -2.86
C MET A 173 13.82 -14.22 -3.12
N GLU A 174 14.69 -14.52 -4.07
CA GLU A 174 15.21 -15.88 -4.28
C GLU A 174 15.92 -16.40 -3.02
N GLN A 175 16.83 -15.62 -2.44
CA GLN A 175 17.54 -15.99 -1.20
C GLN A 175 16.56 -16.23 -0.04
N LEU A 176 15.56 -15.35 0.15
CA LEU A 176 14.53 -15.52 1.18
C LEU A 176 13.74 -16.82 0.99
N HIS A 177 13.35 -17.15 -0.24
CA HIS A 177 12.64 -18.39 -0.54
C HIS A 177 13.50 -19.64 -0.30
N GLN A 178 14.82 -19.59 -0.54
CA GLN A 178 15.76 -20.68 -0.19
C GLN A 178 15.86 -20.88 1.34
N MET A 179 15.63 -19.82 2.12
CA MET A 179 15.54 -19.86 3.58
C MET A 179 14.13 -20.23 4.09
N ASN A 180 13.20 -20.62 3.19
CA ASN A 180 11.79 -20.88 3.47
C ASN A 180 11.03 -19.68 4.05
N ILE A 181 11.45 -18.46 3.72
CA ILE A 181 10.79 -17.22 4.11
C ILE A 181 10.02 -16.67 2.91
N THR A 182 8.71 -16.53 3.08
CA THR A 182 7.79 -15.94 2.10
C THR A 182 7.24 -14.64 2.64
N HIS A 183 7.26 -13.59 1.84
CA HIS A 183 6.85 -12.24 2.28
C HIS A 183 5.33 -12.11 2.43
N ARG A 184 4.57 -12.59 1.44
CA ARG A 184 3.08 -12.64 1.40
C ARG A 184 2.35 -11.29 1.36
N ASP A 185 3.05 -10.17 1.41
CA ASP A 185 2.46 -8.83 1.32
C ASP A 185 3.30 -7.88 0.45
N ILE A 186 3.85 -8.39 -0.65
CA ILE A 186 4.57 -7.56 -1.63
C ILE A 186 3.57 -6.68 -2.36
N SER A 187 3.86 -5.37 -2.37
CA SER A 187 3.04 -4.34 -3.03
C SER A 187 3.82 -3.03 -3.09
N PRO A 188 3.45 -2.07 -3.93
CA PRO A 188 4.22 -0.84 -4.10
C PRO A 188 4.38 -0.01 -2.82
N ASP A 189 3.41 -0.05 -1.91
CA ASP A 189 3.45 0.65 -0.62
C ASP A 189 4.38 -0.01 0.41
N ASN A 190 4.72 -1.31 0.22
CA ASN A 190 5.63 -2.07 1.07
C ASN A 190 7.07 -2.17 0.52
N ILE A 191 7.39 -1.41 -0.52
CA ILE A 191 8.75 -1.33 -1.09
C ILE A 191 9.19 0.13 -1.09
N ILE A 192 10.25 0.44 -0.35
CA ILE A 192 10.83 1.79 -0.29
C ILE A 192 12.01 1.89 -1.26
N CYS A 193 11.99 2.88 -2.13
CA CYS A 193 13.14 3.27 -2.93
C CYS A 193 13.95 4.30 -2.15
N MET A 194 15.18 3.94 -1.81
CA MET A 194 16.12 4.80 -1.11
C MET A 194 16.77 5.82 -2.07
N PRO A 195 17.34 6.93 -1.57
CA PRO A 195 17.97 7.96 -2.41
C PRO A 195 19.10 7.45 -3.32
N ASN A 196 19.75 6.35 -2.94
CA ASN A 196 20.78 5.68 -3.75
C ASN A 196 20.23 4.77 -4.85
N GLY A 197 18.91 4.70 -5.02
CA GLY A 197 18.25 3.85 -6.00
C GLY A 197 18.07 2.39 -5.57
N THR A 198 18.42 2.00 -4.34
CA THR A 198 18.19 0.63 -3.85
C THR A 198 16.76 0.48 -3.34
N LEU A 199 16.11 -0.63 -3.66
CA LEU A 199 14.81 -0.98 -3.11
C LEU A 199 14.97 -1.70 -1.76
N LYS A 200 14.09 -1.41 -0.83
CA LYS A 200 14.04 -2.06 0.47
C LYS A 200 12.64 -2.55 0.80
N LEU A 201 12.52 -3.84 1.13
CA LEU A 201 11.28 -4.48 1.55
C LEU A 201 10.97 -4.16 3.00
N ILE A 202 9.73 -3.76 3.25
CA ILE A 202 9.18 -3.56 4.58
C ILE A 202 7.91 -4.42 4.74
N ASP A 203 7.48 -4.63 5.98
CA ASP A 203 6.21 -5.30 6.31
C ASP A 203 6.04 -6.71 5.73
N PHE A 204 6.72 -7.69 6.34
CA PHE A 204 6.50 -9.10 6.07
C PHE A 204 5.14 -9.52 6.65
N GLY A 205 4.09 -9.48 5.81
CA GLY A 205 2.68 -9.62 6.19
C GLY A 205 2.25 -10.99 6.69
N SER A 206 3.00 -11.59 7.60
CA SER A 206 2.80 -12.94 8.11
C SER A 206 1.65 -13.07 9.11
N ALA A 207 0.98 -12.01 9.51
CA ALA A 207 -0.11 -12.04 10.50
C ALA A 207 -1.38 -12.75 9.97
N ARG A 208 -1.23 -13.92 9.34
CA ARG A 208 -2.34 -14.80 9.03
C ARG A 208 -2.63 -15.73 10.19
N GLN A 209 -3.72 -15.46 10.87
CA GLN A 209 -4.31 -16.42 11.79
C GLN A 209 -5.28 -17.32 11.01
N ILE A 210 -4.98 -18.61 11.02
CA ILE A 210 -5.93 -19.65 10.63
C ILE A 210 -6.60 -20.14 11.91
N GLU A 211 -7.84 -19.74 12.16
CA GLU A 211 -8.67 -20.37 13.20
C GLU A 211 -9.72 -21.26 12.53
N ASN A 212 -9.74 -22.54 12.92
CA ASN A 212 -10.74 -23.54 12.54
C ASN A 212 -11.04 -23.63 11.04
N GLY A 213 -10.05 -23.49 10.18
CA GLY A 213 -10.22 -23.54 8.72
C GLY A 213 -10.90 -22.31 8.12
N LYS A 214 -11.23 -21.30 8.92
CA LYS A 214 -11.74 -20.00 8.44
C LYS A 214 -10.64 -18.95 8.59
N SER A 215 -10.20 -18.41 7.48
CA SER A 215 -9.31 -17.24 7.45
C SER A 215 -10.00 -16.08 8.14
N VAL A 216 -9.44 -15.59 9.26
CA VAL A 216 -9.80 -14.27 9.75
C VAL A 216 -9.30 -13.29 8.69
N THR A 217 -10.19 -12.55 8.11
CA THR A 217 -10.06 -11.72 6.92
C THR A 217 -8.76 -10.94 6.91
N VAL A 218 -7.91 -11.29 5.99
CA VAL A 218 -6.68 -10.59 5.64
C VAL A 218 -7.07 -9.27 4.99
N ASN A 219 -6.36 -8.19 5.26
CA ASN A 219 -6.38 -7.03 4.39
C ASN A 219 -5.68 -7.41 3.09
N LEU A 220 -6.44 -7.98 2.15
CA LEU A 220 -5.94 -8.29 0.83
C LEU A 220 -5.75 -6.97 0.08
N LYS A 221 -4.60 -6.81 -0.52
CA LYS A 221 -4.33 -5.65 -1.37
C LYS A 221 -4.85 -5.94 -2.76
N ALA A 222 -6.02 -5.39 -3.08
CA ALA A 222 -6.64 -5.57 -4.39
C ALA A 222 -5.62 -5.27 -5.51
N GLY A 223 -5.53 -6.15 -6.49
CA GLY A 223 -4.58 -6.09 -7.60
C GLY A 223 -3.22 -6.74 -7.31
N PHE A 224 -2.73 -6.76 -6.06
CA PHE A 224 -1.42 -7.30 -5.71
C PHE A 224 -1.48 -8.66 -5.00
N SER A 225 -2.58 -8.97 -4.31
CA SER A 225 -2.78 -10.24 -3.64
C SER A 225 -3.29 -11.31 -4.60
N PRO A 226 -2.60 -12.48 -4.74
CA PRO A 226 -3.03 -13.56 -5.62
C PRO A 226 -4.22 -14.34 -5.07
N ALA A 227 -4.87 -15.14 -5.93
CA ALA A 227 -6.11 -15.87 -5.65
C ALA A 227 -6.02 -16.80 -4.44
N GLU A 228 -4.92 -17.53 -4.27
CA GLU A 228 -4.69 -18.43 -3.14
C GLU A 228 -4.62 -17.71 -1.78
N GLN A 229 -4.45 -16.41 -1.81
CA GLN A 229 -4.51 -15.61 -0.59
C GLN A 229 -5.95 -15.38 -0.10
N TYR A 230 -6.93 -15.43 -0.98
CA TYR A 230 -8.36 -15.31 -0.62
C TYR A 230 -8.89 -16.60 0.03
N THR A 231 -8.32 -17.75 -0.33
CA THR A 231 -8.76 -19.08 0.17
C THR A 231 -7.97 -19.58 1.36
N SER A 232 -6.89 -18.93 1.77
CA SER A 232 -5.97 -19.34 2.86
C SER A 232 -5.26 -20.68 2.65
N GLN A 233 -5.35 -21.27 1.47
CA GLN A 233 -4.73 -22.56 1.14
C GLN A 233 -3.79 -22.43 -0.05
N GLY A 234 -2.77 -23.29 -0.08
CA GLY A 234 -1.89 -23.40 -1.24
C GLY A 234 -0.95 -22.23 -1.46
N GLN A 235 -0.53 -21.52 -0.41
CA GLN A 235 0.46 -20.45 -0.50
C GLN A 235 1.89 -21.00 -0.47
N GLY A 236 2.76 -20.34 -1.21
CA GLY A 236 4.17 -20.70 -1.31
C GLY A 236 4.98 -19.60 -2.01
N PRO A 237 6.22 -19.90 -2.46
CA PRO A 237 7.05 -18.94 -3.19
C PRO A 237 6.36 -18.30 -4.41
N TRP A 238 5.49 -19.04 -5.09
CA TRP A 238 4.69 -18.54 -6.22
C TRP A 238 3.70 -17.44 -5.84
N THR A 239 3.32 -17.33 -4.55
CA THR A 239 2.49 -16.23 -4.03
C THR A 239 3.22 -14.90 -4.15
N ASP A 240 4.51 -14.86 -3.74
CA ASP A 240 5.33 -13.66 -3.87
C ASP A 240 5.67 -13.35 -5.33
N VAL A 241 5.77 -14.36 -6.20
CA VAL A 241 5.98 -14.14 -7.65
C VAL A 241 4.84 -13.33 -8.25
N TYR A 242 3.57 -13.69 -7.94
CA TYR A 242 2.43 -12.90 -8.42
C TYR A 242 2.48 -11.47 -7.92
N SER A 243 2.67 -11.28 -6.63
CA SER A 243 2.66 -9.96 -6.00
C SER A 243 3.80 -9.06 -6.52
N MET A 244 4.97 -9.66 -6.79
CA MET A 244 6.11 -8.98 -7.39
C MET A 244 5.83 -8.60 -8.86
N ALA A 245 5.32 -9.52 -9.66
CA ALA A 245 4.95 -9.24 -11.04
C ALA A 245 3.84 -8.17 -11.15
N ALA A 246 2.86 -8.21 -10.26
CA ALA A 246 1.81 -7.20 -10.16
C ALA A 246 2.36 -5.81 -9.75
N THR A 247 3.36 -5.78 -8.88
CA THR A 247 4.07 -4.55 -8.51
C THR A 247 4.86 -3.98 -9.69
N ILE A 248 5.58 -4.83 -10.44
CA ILE A 248 6.29 -4.46 -11.67
C ILE A 248 5.30 -3.94 -12.72
N TYR A 249 4.18 -4.64 -12.93
CA TYR A 249 3.10 -4.20 -13.82
C TYR A 249 2.63 -2.78 -13.47
N TYR A 250 2.36 -2.53 -12.19
CA TYR A 250 1.94 -1.20 -11.71
C TYR A 250 3.00 -0.13 -11.99
N CYS A 251 4.27 -0.42 -11.74
CA CYS A 251 5.37 0.50 -12.01
C CYS A 251 5.50 0.86 -13.51
N LEU A 252 5.29 -0.11 -14.40
CA LEU A 252 5.39 0.08 -15.85
C LEU A 252 4.18 0.77 -16.46
N THR A 253 2.98 0.52 -15.91
CA THR A 253 1.73 1.04 -16.50
C THR A 253 1.19 2.28 -15.79
N GLY A 254 1.57 2.52 -14.54
CA GLY A 254 0.95 3.51 -13.67
C GLY A 254 -0.46 3.14 -13.23
N THR A 255 -0.96 1.96 -13.64
CA THR A 255 -2.33 1.51 -13.42
C THR A 255 -2.34 0.30 -12.49
N ARG A 256 -3.13 0.36 -11.41
CA ARG A 256 -3.32 -0.77 -10.51
C ARG A 256 -3.99 -1.92 -11.27
N PRO A 257 -3.43 -3.15 -11.22
CA PRO A 257 -4.04 -4.29 -11.91
C PRO A 257 -5.40 -4.67 -11.30
N VAL A 258 -6.25 -5.28 -12.11
CA VAL A 258 -7.52 -5.88 -11.67
C VAL A 258 -7.24 -6.95 -10.62
N SER A 259 -8.08 -7.04 -9.59
CA SER A 259 -7.88 -7.98 -8.50
C SER A 259 -7.97 -9.44 -8.96
N ALA A 260 -7.20 -10.34 -8.33
CA ALA A 260 -7.26 -11.76 -8.67
C ALA A 260 -8.66 -12.38 -8.44
N ALA A 261 -9.45 -11.82 -7.54
CA ALA A 261 -10.83 -12.23 -7.31
C ALA A 261 -11.70 -11.90 -8.53
N GLU A 262 -11.68 -10.65 -9.01
CA GLU A 262 -12.41 -10.22 -10.21
C GLU A 262 -11.99 -11.01 -11.46
N ARG A 263 -10.68 -11.32 -11.59
CA ARG A 263 -10.16 -12.15 -12.71
C ARG A 263 -10.66 -13.60 -12.69
N LEU A 264 -11.08 -14.11 -11.53
CA LEU A 264 -11.67 -15.45 -11.38
C LEU A 264 -13.18 -15.48 -11.61
N GLU A 265 -13.88 -14.34 -11.42
CA GLU A 265 -15.33 -14.24 -11.53
C GLU A 265 -15.81 -14.05 -12.96
N ASP A 266 -14.90 -13.97 -13.96
CA ASP A 266 -15.26 -13.68 -15.34
C ASP A 266 -16.13 -14.78 -15.96
N ILE A 267 -17.37 -14.40 -16.27
CA ILE A 267 -18.41 -15.27 -16.83
C ILE A 267 -18.11 -15.66 -18.29
N ASP A 268 -17.33 -14.83 -19.00
CA ASP A 268 -17.06 -14.97 -20.43
C ASP A 268 -15.73 -15.69 -20.74
N ASN A 269 -14.99 -16.17 -19.72
CA ASN A 269 -13.67 -16.78 -19.85
C ASN A 269 -12.60 -15.88 -20.51
N VAL A 270 -12.75 -14.56 -20.43
CA VAL A 270 -11.76 -13.58 -20.88
C VAL A 270 -11.17 -12.92 -19.65
N ASP A 271 -9.87 -13.05 -19.44
CA ASP A 271 -9.17 -12.38 -18.32
C ASP A 271 -9.28 -10.86 -18.48
N PRO A 272 -9.92 -10.14 -17.52
CA PRO A 272 -10.10 -8.70 -17.61
C PRO A 272 -8.80 -7.90 -17.40
N LEU A 273 -7.67 -8.54 -17.08
CA LEU A 273 -6.40 -7.88 -16.95
C LEU A 273 -5.92 -7.39 -18.32
N LEU A 274 -5.84 -6.08 -18.49
CA LEU A 274 -5.29 -5.49 -19.71
C LEU A 274 -3.77 -5.75 -19.76
N PRO A 275 -3.21 -6.20 -20.90
CA PRO A 275 -1.77 -6.28 -21.05
C PRO A 275 -1.15 -4.87 -21.02
N PRO A 276 0.09 -4.70 -20.49
CA PRO A 276 0.77 -3.42 -20.38
C PRO A 276 0.78 -2.59 -21.66
N SER A 277 0.93 -3.24 -22.82
CA SER A 277 0.89 -2.59 -24.15
C SER A 277 -0.43 -1.90 -24.48
N LYS A 278 -1.54 -2.30 -23.86
CA LYS A 278 -2.85 -1.64 -24.00
C LYS A 278 -3.02 -0.43 -23.07
N LEU A 279 -2.07 -0.22 -22.18
CA LEU A 279 -2.00 0.90 -21.25
C LEU A 279 -0.84 1.86 -21.59
N ASP A 280 -0.48 1.94 -22.87
CA ASP A 280 0.58 2.79 -23.40
C ASP A 280 1.98 2.54 -22.77
N ALA A 281 2.20 1.40 -22.15
CA ALA A 281 3.54 1.01 -21.69
C ALA A 281 4.39 0.57 -22.89
N VAL A 282 5.60 1.13 -23.00
CA VAL A 282 6.53 0.78 -24.08
C VAL A 282 7.36 -0.43 -23.68
N LEU A 283 6.97 -1.61 -24.16
CA LEU A 283 7.55 -2.91 -23.84
C LEU A 283 7.77 -3.74 -25.10
N THR A 284 8.78 -4.61 -25.08
CA THR A 284 8.85 -5.69 -26.06
C THR A 284 7.80 -6.76 -25.70
N ARG A 285 7.52 -7.64 -26.67
CA ARG A 285 6.60 -8.75 -26.45
C ARG A 285 7.09 -9.68 -25.34
N GLU A 286 8.37 -9.97 -25.31
CA GLU A 286 9.01 -10.84 -24.31
C GLU A 286 8.91 -10.23 -22.90
N GLN A 287 9.06 -8.90 -22.78
CA GLN A 287 8.89 -8.18 -21.51
C GLN A 287 7.45 -8.25 -20.99
N GLU A 288 6.48 -8.08 -21.87
CA GLU A 288 5.08 -8.21 -21.51
C GLU A 288 4.73 -9.64 -21.11
N GLU A 289 5.15 -10.63 -21.90
CA GLU A 289 4.86 -12.04 -21.65
C GLU A 289 5.41 -12.52 -20.29
N VAL A 290 6.61 -12.14 -19.88
CA VAL A 290 7.17 -12.54 -18.58
C VAL A 290 6.40 -11.95 -17.40
N ILE A 291 5.95 -10.69 -17.52
CA ILE A 291 5.16 -10.05 -16.47
C ILE A 291 3.80 -10.73 -16.33
N LEU A 292 3.09 -10.93 -17.45
CA LEU A 292 1.79 -11.58 -17.46
C LEU A 292 1.89 -13.05 -16.99
N TRP A 293 2.97 -13.75 -17.30
CA TRP A 293 3.22 -15.10 -16.78
C TRP A 293 3.35 -15.09 -15.25
N GLY A 294 4.11 -14.14 -14.68
CA GLY A 294 4.18 -13.95 -13.22
C GLY A 294 2.81 -13.65 -12.59
N MET A 295 1.93 -12.97 -13.32
CA MET A 295 0.57 -12.62 -12.89
C MET A 295 -0.49 -13.66 -13.26
N THR A 296 -0.14 -14.85 -13.73
CA THR A 296 -1.12 -15.92 -14.01
C THR A 296 -1.91 -16.25 -12.75
N VAL A 297 -3.25 -16.25 -12.84
CA VAL A 297 -4.13 -16.41 -11.68
C VAL A 297 -3.98 -17.80 -11.05
N GLN A 298 -3.88 -18.83 -11.89
CA GLN A 298 -3.70 -20.22 -11.43
C GLN A 298 -2.25 -20.46 -10.96
N PRO A 299 -2.00 -20.79 -9.66
CA PRO A 299 -0.64 -20.96 -9.12
C PRO A 299 0.23 -21.97 -9.88
N LYS A 300 -0.38 -23.08 -10.36
CA LYS A 300 0.32 -24.15 -11.08
C LYS A 300 0.85 -23.74 -12.48
N GLN A 301 0.31 -22.68 -13.06
CA GLN A 301 0.70 -22.16 -14.38
C GLN A 301 1.67 -20.99 -14.27
N ARG A 302 1.97 -20.55 -13.04
CA ARG A 302 2.85 -19.44 -12.72
C ARG A 302 4.28 -19.95 -12.49
N PRO A 303 5.33 -19.11 -12.56
CA PRO A 303 6.65 -19.49 -12.09
C PRO A 303 6.60 -20.06 -10.67
N MET A 304 7.17 -21.25 -10.47
CA MET A 304 7.09 -21.99 -9.21
C MET A 304 7.78 -21.29 -8.03
N ASN A 305 8.79 -20.47 -8.35
CA ASN A 305 9.58 -19.72 -7.36
C ASN A 305 10.21 -18.49 -8.02
N MET A 306 10.82 -17.66 -7.18
CA MET A 306 11.43 -16.40 -7.64
C MET A 306 12.65 -16.62 -8.53
N SER A 307 13.43 -17.70 -8.35
CA SER A 307 14.58 -18.01 -9.24
C SER A 307 14.18 -18.16 -10.70
N VAL A 308 13.09 -18.89 -10.94
CA VAL A 308 12.57 -19.12 -12.30
C VAL A 308 12.07 -17.80 -12.89
N PHE A 309 11.34 -17.00 -12.09
CA PHE A 309 10.84 -15.70 -12.54
C PHE A 309 11.97 -14.71 -12.80
N ALA A 310 12.93 -14.58 -11.88
CA ALA A 310 14.07 -13.67 -12.00
C ALA A 310 14.93 -13.95 -13.25
N ARG A 311 15.15 -15.22 -13.56
CA ARG A 311 15.89 -15.61 -14.77
C ARG A 311 15.19 -15.14 -16.05
N GLN A 312 13.90 -15.45 -16.18
CA GLN A 312 13.12 -15.05 -17.36
C GLN A 312 12.98 -13.52 -17.44
N PHE A 313 12.84 -12.86 -16.29
CA PHE A 313 12.84 -11.40 -16.22
C PHE A 313 14.18 -10.81 -16.68
N GLN A 314 15.31 -11.35 -16.23
CA GLN A 314 16.65 -10.91 -16.65
C GLN A 314 16.87 -11.08 -18.15
N ASP A 315 16.40 -12.19 -18.72
CA ASP A 315 16.52 -12.48 -20.17
C ASP A 315 15.64 -11.52 -20.99
N ALA A 316 14.42 -11.22 -20.55
CA ALA A 316 13.49 -10.31 -21.21
C ALA A 316 13.87 -8.82 -21.05
N PHE A 317 14.57 -8.46 -19.98
CA PHE A 317 15.04 -7.10 -19.69
C PHE A 317 16.58 -7.05 -19.75
N PRO A 318 17.21 -7.18 -20.93
CA PRO A 318 18.66 -7.16 -21.06
C PRO A 318 19.23 -5.79 -20.70
N ARG A 319 20.48 -5.77 -20.22
CA ARG A 319 21.17 -4.51 -19.99
C ARG A 319 21.39 -3.81 -21.32
N PRO A 320 21.06 -2.51 -21.45
CA PRO A 320 21.40 -1.77 -22.66
C PRO A 320 22.91 -1.85 -22.93
N PRO A 321 23.34 -1.97 -24.19
CA PRO A 321 24.74 -2.03 -24.52
C PRO A 321 25.45 -0.79 -24.00
N LYS A 322 26.58 -1.00 -23.33
CA LYS A 322 27.41 0.11 -22.86
C LYS A 322 27.74 1.00 -24.06
N PRO A 323 27.51 2.32 -24.01
CA PRO A 323 27.86 3.19 -25.12
C PRO A 323 29.32 2.94 -25.46
N GLU A 324 29.60 2.61 -26.75
CA GLU A 324 30.96 2.46 -27.22
C GLU A 324 31.70 3.76 -26.94
N PRO A 325 32.94 3.70 -26.42
CA PRO A 325 33.76 4.89 -26.27
C PRO A 325 33.86 5.55 -27.64
N LYS A 326 33.46 6.84 -27.72
CA LYS A 326 33.62 7.60 -28.98
C LYS A 326 35.05 7.40 -29.44
N PRO A 327 35.28 7.12 -30.76
CA PRO A 327 36.62 6.99 -31.29
C PRO A 327 37.41 8.21 -30.87
N VAL A 328 38.51 7.99 -30.18
CA VAL A 328 39.46 9.05 -29.85
C VAL A 328 39.98 9.56 -31.17
N ASP A 329 39.77 10.83 -31.47
CA ASP A 329 40.29 11.46 -32.66
C ASP A 329 41.84 11.23 -32.67
N PRO A 330 42.40 10.49 -33.66
CA PRO A 330 43.82 10.18 -33.70
C PRO A 330 44.70 11.43 -33.88
N THR A 331 44.10 12.63 -34.04
CA THR A 331 44.81 13.91 -34.18
C THR A 331 45.02 14.64 -32.85
N TYR A 332 44.47 14.15 -31.73
CA TYR A 332 44.72 14.75 -30.41
C TYR A 332 46.06 14.22 -29.87
N ASN A 333 47.15 15.01 -30.07
CA ASN A 333 48.46 14.80 -29.49
C ASN A 333 48.60 15.65 -28.20
N PRO A 334 48.62 15.04 -27.01
CA PRO A 334 48.71 15.83 -25.77
C PRO A 334 50.12 16.41 -25.50
N ASP A 335 51.12 16.13 -26.37
CA ASP A 335 52.52 16.49 -26.14
C ASP A 335 53.06 17.67 -26.97
N GLU A 336 52.22 18.40 -27.69
CA GLU A 336 52.65 19.69 -28.28
C GLU A 336 52.69 20.77 -27.21
N LYS A 337 53.77 20.77 -26.45
CA LYS A 337 54.20 21.94 -25.70
C LYS A 337 54.70 22.98 -26.67
N GLU A 338 54.01 24.05 -26.84
CA GLU A 338 54.47 25.29 -27.47
C GLU A 338 55.77 25.77 -26.80
N ASN A 339 56.89 25.61 -27.54
CA ASN A 339 58.05 26.41 -27.39
C ASN A 339 57.94 27.63 -28.29
N GLY A 340 57.61 28.76 -27.77
CA GLY A 340 57.48 30.01 -28.52
C GLY A 340 57.76 31.21 -27.63
N ASN A 341 58.96 31.58 -27.64
CA ASN A 341 59.72 32.79 -27.35
C ASN A 341 58.95 34.09 -26.91
N SER A 342 59.52 34.71 -25.89
CA SER A 342 59.29 36.01 -25.39
C SER A 342 59.23 37.15 -26.42
N ASP A 343 58.26 38.05 -26.27
CA ASP A 343 58.59 39.50 -26.21
C ASP A 343 57.43 40.33 -25.64
N ASN A 344 57.88 41.30 -24.84
CA ASN A 344 57.16 42.32 -24.07
C ASN A 344 55.99 43.03 -24.77
N ASN A 345 54.85 43.23 -24.10
CA ASN A 345 54.50 44.60 -23.72
C ASN A 345 53.28 44.65 -22.74
N SER A 346 53.38 45.61 -21.88
CA SER A 346 52.55 46.06 -20.79
C SER A 346 51.08 46.25 -21.11
N GLY A 347 50.19 45.90 -20.13
CA GLY A 347 48.97 46.65 -19.93
C GLY A 347 47.75 45.83 -19.56
N GLY A 348 47.45 45.72 -18.27
CA GLY A 348 46.14 45.93 -17.73
C GLY A 348 45.13 44.80 -17.63
N ILE A 349 44.79 44.56 -16.41
CA ILE A 349 43.47 44.05 -15.91
C ILE A 349 43.28 42.54 -15.89
N GLY A 350 43.44 42.02 -14.68
CA GLY A 350 43.14 40.64 -14.32
C GLY A 350 41.68 40.19 -14.57
N LYS A 351 41.57 39.08 -15.18
CA LYS A 351 40.40 38.20 -15.00
C LYS A 351 40.92 36.84 -14.58
N THR A 352 40.87 36.58 -13.28
CA THR A 352 40.99 35.26 -12.71
C THR A 352 39.93 34.35 -13.30
N VAL A 353 40.34 33.40 -14.12
CA VAL A 353 39.54 32.23 -14.48
C VAL A 353 39.41 31.42 -13.22
N LYS A 354 38.23 31.39 -12.62
CA LYS A 354 37.87 30.45 -11.56
C LYS A 354 37.72 29.07 -12.18
N ASP A 355 38.42 28.08 -11.65
CA ASP A 355 38.14 26.68 -11.87
C ASP A 355 36.65 26.38 -11.65
N PRO A 356 36.03 25.45 -12.40
CA PRO A 356 34.67 25.05 -12.16
C PRO A 356 34.59 24.39 -10.78
N VAL A 357 34.00 25.10 -9.83
CA VAL A 357 33.56 24.53 -8.56
C VAL A 357 32.56 23.43 -8.93
N ILE A 358 32.91 22.19 -8.61
CA ILE A 358 31.98 21.10 -8.54
C ILE A 358 30.98 21.50 -7.46
N GLU A 359 29.80 22.00 -7.88
CA GLU A 359 28.68 22.20 -6.95
C GLU A 359 28.32 20.82 -6.42
N ASP A 360 28.44 20.65 -5.11
CA ASP A 360 27.82 19.55 -4.38
C ASP A 360 26.35 19.47 -4.79
N PRO A 361 25.80 18.27 -5.04
CA PRO A 361 24.41 18.12 -5.40
C PRO A 361 23.58 18.77 -4.29
N LYS A 362 22.89 19.84 -4.63
CA LYS A 362 21.90 20.47 -3.76
C LYS A 362 21.04 19.37 -3.17
N VAL A 363 21.14 19.22 -1.86
CA VAL A 363 20.20 18.43 -1.07
C VAL A 363 18.82 18.98 -1.42
N VAL A 364 18.11 18.25 -2.27
CA VAL A 364 16.69 18.50 -2.51
C VAL A 364 16.03 18.20 -1.17
N ILE A 365 15.66 19.26 -0.47
CA ILE A 365 14.81 19.17 0.72
C ILE A 365 13.54 18.49 0.23
N ILE A 366 13.37 17.23 0.62
CA ILE A 366 12.20 16.46 0.27
C ILE A 366 11.06 17.04 1.06
N ASP A 367 10.10 17.62 0.34
CA ASP A 367 8.84 18.07 0.88
C ASP A 367 8.19 16.98 1.72
N ASP A 368 7.64 17.42 2.81
CA ASP A 368 6.91 16.79 3.89
C ASP A 368 6.43 15.34 3.70
N PRO A 369 6.43 14.56 4.78
CA PRO A 369 5.49 13.48 4.92
C PRO A 369 4.09 14.11 4.98
N ILE A 370 3.48 14.27 3.81
CA ILE A 370 2.08 14.70 3.69
C ILE A 370 1.28 13.71 4.52
N ASN A 371 0.63 14.24 5.55
CA ASN A 371 -0.41 13.54 6.26
C ASN A 371 -1.43 13.06 5.20
N PRO A 372 -1.66 11.75 5.00
CA PRO A 372 -2.57 11.25 3.98
C PRO A 372 -4.02 11.74 4.17
N TYR A 373 -4.29 12.52 5.19
CA TYR A 373 -5.61 13.04 5.54
C TYR A 373 -5.77 14.55 5.36
N ASP A 374 -4.73 15.33 5.02
CA ASP A 374 -4.82 16.78 4.84
C ASP A 374 -4.20 17.20 3.50
N ASP A 375 -4.94 17.02 2.41
CA ASP A 375 -4.74 17.74 1.15
C ASP A 375 -5.68 18.96 1.16
N PRO A 376 -5.17 20.18 1.36
CA PRO A 376 -6.00 21.39 1.38
C PRO A 376 -6.62 21.74 0.01
N ASN A 377 -6.21 21.05 -1.08
CA ASN A 377 -6.73 21.24 -2.42
C ASN A 377 -7.60 20.08 -2.92
N LYS A 378 -7.91 19.10 -2.09
CA LYS A 378 -8.94 18.14 -2.44
C LYS A 378 -10.28 18.86 -2.42
N GLU A 379 -10.76 19.27 -3.59
CA GLU A 379 -12.20 19.49 -3.78
C GLU A 379 -12.93 18.36 -3.08
N LYS A 380 -13.84 18.70 -2.18
CA LYS A 380 -14.70 17.73 -1.48
C LYS A 380 -15.49 16.97 -2.56
N LYS A 381 -14.91 15.89 -3.07
CA LYS A 381 -15.69 14.93 -3.84
C LYS A 381 -16.85 14.54 -2.95
N PRO A 382 -18.10 14.63 -3.44
CA PRO A 382 -19.26 14.28 -2.65
C PRO A 382 -19.01 12.88 -2.09
N ASN A 383 -19.28 12.73 -0.80
CA ASN A 383 -19.01 11.47 -0.09
C ASN A 383 -19.98 10.41 -0.63
N TRP A 384 -19.61 9.81 -1.79
CA TRP A 384 -20.44 8.87 -2.55
C TRP A 384 -20.86 7.65 -1.70
N ILE A 385 -20.08 7.32 -0.65
CA ILE A 385 -20.47 6.30 0.34
C ILE A 385 -21.70 6.78 1.12
N LEU A 386 -21.74 8.04 1.51
CA LEU A 386 -22.91 8.62 2.21
C LEU A 386 -24.14 8.65 1.28
N LEU A 387 -23.94 8.94 0.00
CA LEU A 387 -24.99 8.91 -1.01
C LEU A 387 -25.50 7.48 -1.26
N ILE A 388 -24.62 6.48 -1.32
CA ILE A 388 -25.01 5.07 -1.43
C ILE A 388 -25.77 4.62 -0.17
N VAL A 389 -25.28 4.93 1.01
CA VAL A 389 -25.97 4.58 2.28
C VAL A 389 -27.32 5.25 2.33
N ALA A 390 -27.44 6.51 1.93
CA ALA A 390 -28.72 7.22 1.87
C ALA A 390 -29.66 6.58 0.84
N ALA A 391 -29.16 6.20 -0.35
CA ALA A 391 -29.93 5.52 -1.38
C ALA A 391 -30.44 4.15 -0.89
N VAL A 392 -29.59 3.33 -0.28
CA VAL A 392 -29.97 2.03 0.29
C VAL A 392 -31.01 2.21 1.40
N PHE A 393 -30.87 3.21 2.25
CA PHE A 393 -31.82 3.53 3.30
C PHE A 393 -33.18 3.98 2.74
N CYS A 394 -33.17 4.79 1.69
CA CYS A 394 -34.41 5.18 0.96
C CYS A 394 -35.12 3.98 0.34
N VAL A 395 -34.38 3.04 -0.31
CA VAL A 395 -34.95 1.81 -0.86
C VAL A 395 -35.58 0.95 0.22
N TRP A 396 -34.93 0.82 1.38
CA TRP A 396 -35.46 0.07 2.52
C TRP A 396 -36.74 0.70 3.09
N LEU A 397 -36.75 2.05 3.28
CA LEU A 397 -37.92 2.80 3.71
C LEU A 397 -39.12 2.67 2.76
N LEU A 398 -38.85 2.76 1.44
CA LEU A 398 -39.87 2.62 0.41
C LEU A 398 -40.42 1.19 0.38
N GLY A 399 -39.55 0.17 0.53
CA GLY A 399 -39.97 -1.23 0.67
C GLY A 399 -40.85 -1.46 1.90
N ALA A 400 -40.53 -0.88 3.03
CA ALA A 400 -41.33 -0.93 4.25
C ALA A 400 -42.69 -0.25 4.08
N LEU A 401 -42.76 0.87 3.34
CA LEU A 401 -43.97 1.62 3.07
C LEU A 401 -44.90 0.83 2.15
N VAL A 402 -44.40 0.17 1.10
CA VAL A 402 -45.15 -0.72 0.22
C VAL A 402 -45.69 -1.92 1.00
N GLY A 403 -44.86 -2.51 1.89
CA GLY A 403 -45.31 -3.60 2.78
C GLY A 403 -46.44 -3.18 3.71
N ALA A 404 -46.37 -1.99 4.31
CA ALA A 404 -47.39 -1.44 5.18
C ALA A 404 -48.70 -1.17 4.40
N LEU A 405 -48.62 -0.63 3.19
CA LEU A 405 -49.78 -0.44 2.30
C LEU A 405 -50.42 -1.77 1.90
N PHE A 406 -49.62 -2.80 1.62
CA PHE A 406 -50.10 -4.14 1.34
C PHE A 406 -50.91 -4.70 2.52
N LEU A 407 -50.36 -4.64 3.73
CA LEU A 407 -51.04 -5.12 4.93
C LEU A 407 -52.30 -4.33 5.25
N ALA A 408 -52.27 -3.00 5.10
CA ALA A 408 -53.42 -2.16 5.30
C ALA A 408 -54.56 -2.46 4.30
N GLY A 409 -54.19 -2.66 3.00
CA GLY A 409 -55.16 -3.05 1.96
C GLY A 409 -55.79 -4.42 2.22
N MET A 410 -54.96 -5.41 2.58
CA MET A 410 -55.43 -6.75 2.98
C MET A 410 -56.34 -6.69 4.21
N TYR A 411 -55.99 -5.94 5.23
CA TYR A 411 -56.86 -5.75 6.40
C TYR A 411 -58.21 -5.14 6.03
N GLY A 412 -58.22 -4.10 5.15
CA GLY A 412 -59.44 -3.47 4.67
C GLY A 412 -60.38 -4.42 3.90
N ILE A 413 -59.79 -5.31 3.05
CA ILE A 413 -60.55 -6.27 2.24
C ILE A 413 -61.17 -7.36 3.12
N PHE A 414 -60.47 -7.84 4.15
CA PHE A 414 -60.91 -8.96 4.98
C PHE A 414 -61.64 -8.54 6.25
N LYS A 415 -61.73 -7.25 6.55
CA LYS A 415 -62.50 -6.72 7.70
C LYS A 415 -63.95 -7.15 7.58
N LYS A 416 -64.59 -7.48 8.75
CA LYS A 416 -65.94 -8.00 8.83
C LYS A 416 -67.01 -7.07 8.27
N ASP A 417 -66.76 -5.75 8.29
CA ASP A 417 -67.67 -4.68 7.82
C ASP A 417 -67.29 -4.15 6.42
N SER A 418 -66.46 -4.87 5.66
CA SER A 418 -66.07 -4.43 4.32
C SER A 418 -67.26 -4.48 3.37
N LYS A 419 -67.39 -3.49 2.45
CA LYS A 419 -68.45 -3.43 1.43
C LYS A 419 -68.39 -4.60 0.41
N ILE A 420 -67.37 -5.45 0.46
CA ILE A 420 -67.16 -6.61 -0.37
C ILE A 420 -67.85 -7.81 0.29
N SER A 421 -68.98 -8.24 -0.24
CA SER A 421 -69.95 -9.12 0.44
C SER A 421 -69.74 -10.63 0.28
N THR A 422 -68.98 -11.11 -0.71
CA THR A 422 -68.76 -12.53 -0.94
C THR A 422 -67.34 -12.97 -0.81
N LYS A 423 -67.08 -14.24 -0.40
CA LYS A 423 -65.71 -14.79 -0.31
C LYS A 423 -64.96 -14.69 -1.64
N GLY A 424 -65.65 -14.94 -2.78
CA GLY A 424 -65.04 -14.89 -4.09
C GLY A 424 -64.59 -13.49 -4.49
N THR A 425 -65.41 -12.47 -4.24
CA THR A 425 -65.06 -11.06 -4.52
C THR A 425 -63.94 -10.55 -3.63
N LYS A 426 -63.82 -11.02 -2.39
CA LYS A 426 -62.69 -10.70 -1.51
C LYS A 426 -61.36 -11.28 -1.99
N ILE A 427 -61.37 -12.51 -2.54
CA ILE A 427 -60.19 -13.14 -3.12
C ILE A 427 -59.73 -12.38 -4.37
N ILE A 428 -60.65 -12.03 -5.27
CA ILE A 428 -60.35 -11.26 -6.50
C ILE A 428 -59.77 -9.89 -6.13
N ALA A 429 -60.34 -9.19 -5.12
CA ALA A 429 -59.86 -7.91 -4.67
C ALA A 429 -58.44 -8.02 -4.03
N ALA A 430 -58.17 -9.11 -3.29
CA ALA A 430 -56.87 -9.36 -2.71
C ALA A 430 -55.80 -9.62 -3.80
N ILE A 431 -56.11 -10.39 -4.83
CA ILE A 431 -55.23 -10.64 -5.97
C ILE A 431 -54.96 -9.33 -6.75
N ALA A 432 -56.00 -8.54 -7.04
CA ALA A 432 -55.81 -7.25 -7.70
C ALA A 432 -54.94 -6.29 -6.88
N TRP A 433 -55.12 -6.23 -5.57
CA TRP A 433 -54.32 -5.41 -4.68
C TRP A 433 -52.85 -5.89 -4.62
N PHE A 434 -52.60 -7.19 -4.59
CA PHE A 434 -51.26 -7.77 -4.66
C PHE A 434 -50.56 -7.37 -5.96
N ILE A 435 -51.23 -7.47 -7.12
CA ILE A 435 -50.67 -7.07 -8.43
C ILE A 435 -50.27 -5.59 -8.42
N VAL A 436 -51.11 -4.70 -7.87
CA VAL A 436 -50.78 -3.27 -7.74
C VAL A 436 -49.53 -3.04 -6.91
N CYS A 437 -49.38 -3.72 -5.77
CA CYS A 437 -48.21 -3.62 -4.95
C CYS A 437 -46.93 -4.13 -5.63
N VAL A 438 -47.00 -5.23 -6.41
CA VAL A 438 -45.88 -5.76 -7.20
C VAL A 438 -45.46 -4.76 -8.28
N ILE A 439 -46.45 -4.21 -9.04
CA ILE A 439 -46.13 -3.20 -10.07
C ILE A 439 -45.48 -1.98 -9.45
N LEU A 440 -45.97 -1.50 -8.32
CA LEU A 440 -45.41 -0.36 -7.60
C LEU A 440 -43.93 -0.63 -7.16
N SER A 441 -43.70 -1.83 -6.67
CA SER A 441 -42.33 -2.27 -6.28
C SER A 441 -41.36 -2.32 -7.46
N VAL A 442 -41.80 -2.85 -8.63
CA VAL A 442 -41.01 -2.90 -9.85
C VAL A 442 -40.72 -1.49 -10.40
N VAL A 443 -41.71 -0.63 -10.45
CA VAL A 443 -41.56 0.77 -10.90
C VAL A 443 -40.56 1.52 -9.98
N LEU A 444 -40.66 1.30 -8.68
CA LEU A 444 -39.75 1.91 -7.70
C LEU A 444 -38.29 1.42 -7.89
N SER A 445 -38.12 0.11 -8.14
CA SER A 445 -36.81 -0.47 -8.42
C SER A 445 -36.19 0.08 -9.70
N LEU A 446 -37.02 0.25 -10.77
CA LEU A 446 -36.57 0.87 -12.02
C LEU A 446 -36.20 2.35 -11.85
N LEU A 447 -36.93 3.13 -11.05
CA LEU A 447 -36.61 4.51 -10.75
C LEU A 447 -35.31 4.65 -9.99
N VAL A 448 -35.03 3.74 -9.06
CA VAL A 448 -33.76 3.71 -8.31
C VAL A 448 -32.58 3.30 -9.18
N SER A 449 -32.78 2.47 -10.20
CA SER A 449 -31.71 2.09 -11.15
C SER A 449 -31.41 3.18 -12.19
N LEU A 450 -32.21 4.22 -12.28
CA LEU A 450 -32.05 5.37 -13.20
C LEU A 450 -31.44 6.60 -12.47
N LEU A 451 -31.34 6.56 -11.14
CA LEU A 451 -30.65 7.53 -10.29
C LEU A 451 -29.23 7.10 -9.95
#